data_2e0f58e94e4687dff7c725f0b3bd9bf7
#
_entry.id   2e0f58e94e4687dff7c725f0b3bd9bf7
#
_cell.length_a   1.000
_cell.length_b   1.000
_cell.length_c   1.000
_cell.angle_alpha   90.00
_cell.angle_beta   90.00
_cell.angle_gamma   90.00
#
_symmetry.space_group_name_H-M   'P 1'
#
loop_
_entity.id
_entity.type
_entity.pdbx_description
1 polymer ?
#
loop_
_entity_poly.entity_id
_entity_poly.type
_entity_poly.pdbx_seq_one_letter_code
_entity_poly.pdbx_strand_id
1 'polypeptide(L)'
;MNYLSYKTFVWPQNPTTYREVATRTPVYYTQDGETYYRGMSDLKRTISGTGTFSGENAYTQYLELQKLLNDMSAGNLEHPIFGIRFCYLTLLEVTQEPRENYVSYRFEFTQAKLNGEVPK
;
A
#
# COMPACT_ATOMS: atom_id res chain seq x y z
N MET A 1 17.53 -13.59 -4.21
CA MET A 1 17.08 -12.52 -3.32
C MET A 1 15.69 -12.05 -3.68
N ASN A 2 14.88 -11.82 -2.68
CA ASN A 2 13.49 -11.46 -2.92
C ASN A 2 13.27 -9.97 -2.76
N TYR A 3 12.52 -9.42 -3.68
CA TYR A 3 12.20 -8.00 -3.69
C TYR A 3 10.70 -7.82 -3.55
N LEU A 4 10.31 -6.67 -3.06
CA LEU A 4 8.91 -6.28 -3.02
C LEU A 4 8.38 -6.24 -4.45
N SER A 5 7.16 -6.74 -4.64
CA SER A 5 6.51 -6.67 -5.94
C SER A 5 5.02 -6.39 -5.78
N TYR A 6 4.45 -5.75 -6.78
CA TYR A 6 3.02 -5.47 -6.82
C TYR A 6 2.54 -5.65 -8.25
N LYS A 7 1.61 -6.58 -8.46
CA LYS A 7 1.17 -6.95 -9.80
C LYS A 7 2.38 -7.34 -10.65
N THR A 8 2.62 -6.64 -11.73
CA THR A 8 3.74 -6.95 -12.63
C THR A 8 5.00 -6.17 -12.32
N PHE A 9 4.93 -5.22 -11.40
CA PHE A 9 6.08 -4.40 -11.05
C PHE A 9 6.88 -5.06 -9.93
N VAL A 10 8.17 -5.26 -10.18
CA VAL A 10 9.10 -5.75 -9.16
C VAL A 10 10.06 -4.60 -8.85
N TRP A 11 10.17 -4.27 -7.56
CA TRP A 11 11.09 -3.21 -7.17
C TRP A 11 12.52 -3.62 -7.52
N PRO A 12 13.24 -2.77 -8.24
CA PRO A 12 14.64 -3.08 -8.56
C PRO A 12 15.52 -3.06 -7.32
N GLN A 13 15.06 -2.35 -6.30
CA GLN A 13 15.73 -2.25 -5.03
C GLN A 13 14.65 -2.03 -3.99
N ASN A 14 14.66 -2.80 -2.92
CA ASN A 14 13.62 -2.71 -1.91
C ASN A 14 13.52 -1.30 -1.34
N PRO A 15 12.30 -0.86 -0.98
CA PRO A 15 12.12 0.42 -0.33
C PRO A 15 12.98 0.55 0.93
N THR A 16 13.37 1.77 1.24
CA THR A 16 14.16 2.06 2.43
C THR A 16 13.37 1.80 3.70
N THR A 17 12.08 2.13 3.68
CA THR A 17 11.19 1.88 4.81
C THR A 17 9.94 1.15 4.31
N TYR A 18 9.36 0.36 5.21
CA TYR A 18 8.14 -0.37 4.94
C TYR A 18 7.40 -0.50 6.27
N ARG A 19 6.15 -0.12 6.26
CA ARG A 19 5.36 -0.10 7.49
C ARG A 19 3.95 -0.61 7.22
N GLU A 20 3.47 -1.49 8.08
CA GLU A 20 2.07 -1.94 8.04
C GLU A 20 1.37 -1.46 9.29
N VAL A 21 0.20 -0.88 9.11
CA VAL A 21 -0.65 -0.46 10.23
C VAL A 21 -2.01 -1.11 10.06
N ALA A 22 -2.45 -1.84 11.06
CA ALA A 22 -3.76 -2.47 11.06
C ALA A 22 -4.60 -1.85 12.17
N THR A 23 -5.80 -1.42 11.82
CA THR A 23 -6.68 -0.74 12.77
C THR A 23 -8.09 -1.28 12.71
N ARG A 24 -8.78 -1.17 13.84
CA ARG A 24 -10.22 -1.35 13.94
C ARG A 24 -10.76 -0.24 14.81
N THR A 25 -11.99 0.13 14.55
CA THR A 25 -12.63 1.20 15.30
C THR A 25 -13.86 0.64 16.02
N PRO A 26 -14.06 0.95 17.30
CA PRO A 26 -15.29 0.55 17.98
C PRO A 26 -16.49 1.20 17.29
N VAL A 27 -17.53 0.43 17.15
CA VAL A 27 -18.77 0.89 16.52
C VAL A 27 -19.85 0.93 17.59
N TYR A 28 -20.59 2.04 17.63
CA TYR A 28 -21.64 2.26 18.62
C TYR A 28 -22.94 2.57 17.92
N TYR A 29 -24.04 2.36 18.65
CA TYR A 29 -25.35 2.78 18.20
C TYR A 29 -26.08 3.43 19.35
N THR A 30 -27.07 4.26 19.02
CA THR A 30 -27.86 4.98 20.00
C THR A 30 -29.28 4.45 20.02
N GLN A 31 -29.81 4.18 21.21
CA GLN A 31 -31.16 3.73 21.39
C GLN A 31 -31.69 4.34 22.68
N ASP A 32 -32.88 4.98 22.61
CA ASP A 32 -33.51 5.61 23.76
C ASP A 32 -32.61 6.59 24.49
N GLY A 33 -31.81 7.31 23.75
CA GLY A 33 -30.90 8.33 24.31
C GLY A 33 -29.62 7.78 24.90
N GLU A 34 -29.41 6.49 24.86
CA GLU A 34 -28.19 5.86 25.37
C GLU A 34 -27.35 5.29 24.26
N THR A 35 -26.03 5.24 24.48
CA THR A 35 -25.08 4.74 23.51
C THR A 35 -24.60 3.35 23.93
N TYR A 36 -24.68 2.42 23.03
CA TYR A 36 -24.30 1.03 23.25
C TYR A 36 -23.20 0.61 22.31
N TYR A 37 -22.30 -0.23 22.78
CA TYR A 37 -21.25 -0.81 21.98
C TYR A 37 -21.83 -1.88 21.06
N ARG A 38 -21.51 -1.78 19.77
CA ARG A 38 -22.01 -2.71 18.75
C ARG A 38 -20.95 -3.69 18.28
N GLY A 39 -19.70 -3.45 18.60
CA GLY A 39 -18.60 -4.29 18.13
C GLY A 39 -17.55 -3.44 17.45
N MET A 40 -16.67 -4.12 16.72
CA MET A 40 -15.58 -3.45 16.03
C MET A 40 -15.88 -3.37 14.53
N SER A 41 -15.37 -2.33 13.90
CA SER A 41 -15.40 -2.24 12.45
C SER A 41 -14.54 -3.33 11.83
N ASP A 42 -14.64 -3.48 10.51
CA ASP A 42 -13.75 -4.38 9.78
C ASP A 42 -12.31 -3.93 9.96
N LEU A 43 -11.42 -4.89 9.86
CA LEU A 43 -9.99 -4.62 9.90
C LEU A 43 -9.59 -3.78 8.70
N LYS A 44 -8.87 -2.70 8.96
CA LYS A 44 -8.31 -1.87 7.92
C LYS A 44 -6.79 -1.94 8.02
N ARG A 45 -6.14 -2.30 6.94
CA ARG A 45 -4.68 -2.35 6.90
C ARG A 45 -4.15 -1.39 5.86
N THR A 46 -3.23 -0.56 6.29
CA THR A 46 -2.55 0.39 5.42
C THR A 46 -1.06 0.05 5.42
N ILE A 47 -0.49 0.00 4.24
CA ILE A 47 0.93 -0.31 4.07
C ILE A 47 1.58 0.89 3.44
N SER A 48 2.64 1.39 4.04
CA SER A 48 3.32 2.57 3.53
C SER A 48 4.82 2.38 3.57
N GLY A 49 5.51 3.17 2.78
CA GLY A 49 6.96 3.12 2.75
C GLY A 49 7.54 4.23 1.92
N THR A 50 8.85 4.35 2.01
CA THR A 50 9.61 5.30 1.23
C THR A 50 10.80 4.59 0.61
N GLY A 51 11.27 5.13 -0.48
CA GLY A 51 12.44 4.57 -1.13
C GLY A 51 12.95 5.48 -2.21
N THR A 52 13.88 4.97 -2.98
CA THR A 52 14.46 5.71 -4.08
C THR A 52 14.60 4.80 -5.29
N PHE A 53 14.45 5.39 -6.46
CA PHE A 53 14.89 4.77 -7.70
C PHE A 53 16.13 5.55 -8.14
N SER A 54 17.15 4.84 -8.55
CA SER A 54 18.38 5.46 -9.00
C SER A 54 18.90 4.80 -10.27
N GLY A 55 19.75 5.51 -10.99
CA GLY A 55 20.32 5.03 -12.24
C GLY A 55 19.56 5.56 -13.44
N GLU A 56 19.93 5.10 -14.61
CA GLU A 56 19.36 5.59 -15.86
C GLU A 56 17.85 5.45 -15.96
N ASN A 57 17.32 4.40 -15.34
CA ASN A 57 15.90 4.08 -15.45
C ASN A 57 15.07 4.57 -14.27
N ALA A 58 15.64 5.43 -13.43
CA ALA A 58 14.96 5.87 -12.22
C ALA A 58 13.56 6.43 -12.51
N TYR A 59 13.49 7.36 -13.42
CA TYR A 59 12.21 8.00 -13.74
C TYR A 59 11.25 7.04 -14.44
N THR A 60 11.78 6.19 -15.30
CA THR A 60 10.97 5.17 -15.98
C THR A 60 10.33 4.21 -14.97
N GLN A 61 11.09 3.80 -13.97
CA GLN A 61 10.58 2.92 -12.91
C GLN A 61 9.49 3.61 -12.11
N TYR A 62 9.67 4.89 -11.81
CA TYR A 62 8.64 5.65 -11.12
C TYR A 62 7.35 5.73 -11.96
N LEU A 63 7.48 5.96 -13.27
CA LEU A 63 6.32 6.02 -14.15
C LEU A 63 5.59 4.68 -14.25
N GLU A 64 6.32 3.58 -14.21
CA GLU A 64 5.68 2.26 -14.21
C GLU A 64 4.84 2.06 -12.95
N LEU A 65 5.36 2.47 -11.83
CA LEU A 65 4.61 2.39 -10.57
C LEU A 65 3.41 3.34 -10.60
N GLN A 66 3.56 4.51 -11.20
CA GLN A 66 2.47 5.47 -11.35
C GLN A 66 1.34 4.92 -12.22
N LYS A 67 1.67 4.13 -13.22
CA LYS A 67 0.64 3.47 -14.04
C LYS A 67 -0.22 2.54 -13.19
N LEU A 68 0.38 1.88 -12.22
CA LEU A 68 -0.37 1.01 -11.32
C LEU A 68 -1.27 1.81 -10.40
N LEU A 69 -0.88 3.03 -10.05
CA LEU A 69 -1.76 3.91 -9.28
C LEU A 69 -3.01 4.28 -10.07
N ASN A 70 -2.86 4.47 -11.37
CA ASN A 70 -3.97 4.81 -12.24
C ASN A 70 -4.87 3.61 -12.55
N ASP A 71 -4.39 2.41 -12.31
CA ASP A 71 -5.16 1.20 -12.48
C ASP A 71 -6.00 0.99 -11.22
N MET A 72 -7.30 1.03 -11.37
CA MET A 72 -8.22 1.02 -10.23
C MET A 72 -8.49 -0.35 -9.64
N SER A 73 -7.84 -1.38 -10.11
CA SER A 73 -8.03 -2.72 -9.58
C SER A 73 -7.03 -3.05 -8.49
N ALA A 74 -7.43 -3.94 -7.58
CA ALA A 74 -6.54 -4.44 -6.56
C ALA A 74 -5.60 -5.50 -7.12
N GLY A 75 -4.50 -5.72 -6.45
CA GLY A 75 -3.55 -6.75 -6.82
C GLY A 75 -2.78 -7.25 -5.62
N ASN A 76 -1.92 -8.22 -5.85
CA ASN A 76 -1.11 -8.79 -4.78
C ASN A 76 0.16 -7.98 -4.60
N LEU A 77 0.33 -7.46 -3.38
CA LEU A 77 1.59 -6.88 -2.94
C LEU A 77 2.34 -7.99 -2.21
N GLU A 78 3.47 -8.39 -2.73
CA GLU A 78 4.25 -9.48 -2.16
C GLU A 78 5.51 -8.92 -1.50
N HIS A 79 5.60 -9.16 -0.22
CA HIS A 79 6.76 -8.75 0.56
C HIS A 79 7.57 -9.97 0.94
N PRO A 80 8.90 -9.92 0.83
CA PRO A 80 9.73 -11.09 1.13
C PRO A 80 9.61 -11.61 2.56
N ILE A 81 9.19 -10.77 3.49
CA ILE A 81 9.04 -11.16 4.90
C ILE A 81 7.57 -11.30 5.29
N PHE A 82 6.74 -10.32 4.92
CA PHE A 82 5.35 -10.28 5.38
C PHE A 82 4.38 -11.06 4.51
N GLY A 83 4.84 -11.56 3.36
CA GLY A 83 4.00 -12.37 2.50
C GLY A 83 3.13 -11.53 1.57
N ILE A 84 1.95 -12.04 1.27
CA ILE A 84 1.08 -11.46 0.26
C ILE A 84 -0.06 -10.69 0.90
N ARG A 85 -0.31 -9.48 0.39
CA ARG A 85 -1.45 -8.66 0.78
C ARG A 85 -2.20 -8.25 -0.49
N PHE A 86 -3.49 -8.51 -0.53
CA PHE A 86 -4.33 -8.09 -1.66
C PHE A 86 -4.80 -6.66 -1.39
N CYS A 87 -4.32 -5.73 -2.18
CA CYS A 87 -4.51 -4.30 -1.86
C CYS A 87 -4.49 -3.42 -3.10
N TYR A 88 -4.88 -2.17 -2.87
CA TYR A 88 -4.84 -1.11 -3.89
C TYR A 88 -3.66 -0.20 -3.60
N LEU A 89 -3.02 0.26 -4.64
CA LEU A 89 -2.06 1.35 -4.51
C LEU A 89 -2.86 2.65 -4.42
N THR A 90 -2.79 3.33 -3.30
CA THR A 90 -3.64 4.50 -3.04
C THR A 90 -2.88 5.81 -2.98
N LEU A 91 -1.57 5.77 -2.90
CA LEU A 91 -0.77 6.99 -2.88
C LEU A 91 0.61 6.72 -3.46
N LEU A 92 1.07 7.64 -4.28
CA LEU A 92 2.43 7.65 -4.77
C LEU A 92 2.87 9.11 -4.87
N GLU A 93 3.92 9.46 -4.15
CA GLU A 93 4.34 10.84 -4.00
C GLU A 93 5.83 10.95 -4.21
N VAL A 94 6.27 11.98 -4.92
CA VAL A 94 7.68 12.32 -5.01
C VAL A 94 8.01 13.17 -3.79
N THR A 95 8.96 12.73 -3.00
CA THR A 95 9.26 13.37 -1.72
C THR A 95 10.35 14.44 -1.80
N GLN A 96 11.12 14.44 -2.88
CA GLN A 96 12.15 15.44 -3.10
C GLN A 96 12.14 15.81 -4.57
N GLU A 97 12.70 16.96 -4.89
CA GLU A 97 12.79 17.38 -6.27
C GLU A 97 13.56 16.32 -7.06
N PRO A 98 12.97 15.78 -8.13
CA PRO A 98 13.62 14.71 -8.89
C PRO A 98 14.85 15.22 -9.62
N ARG A 99 15.83 14.35 -9.70
CA ARG A 99 17.03 14.60 -10.50
C ARG A 99 17.05 13.59 -11.64
N GLU A 100 17.88 13.81 -12.59
CA GLU A 100 17.92 13.02 -13.81
C GLU A 100 17.94 11.52 -13.56
N ASN A 101 18.76 11.05 -12.63
CA ASN A 101 18.91 9.63 -12.37
C ASN A 101 18.55 9.27 -10.93
N TYR A 102 17.60 10.01 -10.36
CA TYR A 102 17.28 9.80 -8.96
C TYR A 102 15.88 10.30 -8.64
N VAL A 103 15.03 9.41 -8.15
CA VAL A 103 13.69 9.76 -7.72
C VAL A 103 13.46 9.21 -6.33
N SER A 104 13.13 10.10 -5.41
CA SER A 104 12.78 9.72 -4.05
C SER A 104 11.26 9.74 -3.92
N TYR A 105 10.68 8.68 -3.39
CA TYR A 105 9.22 8.53 -3.42
C TYR A 105 8.68 7.99 -2.11
N ARG A 106 7.38 8.14 -1.95
CA ARG A 106 6.62 7.57 -0.85
C ARG A 106 5.39 6.89 -1.45
N PHE A 107 5.04 5.74 -0.93
CA PHE A 107 3.87 5.02 -1.41
C PHE A 107 2.97 4.61 -0.25
N GLU A 108 1.72 4.33 -0.59
CA GLU A 108 0.77 3.79 0.36
C GLU A 108 -0.18 2.85 -0.35
N PHE A 109 -0.41 1.69 0.26
CA PHE A 109 -1.39 0.72 -0.19
C PHE A 109 -2.46 0.58 0.86
N THR A 110 -3.69 0.32 0.43
CA THR A 110 -4.79 0.02 1.33
C THR A 110 -5.28 -1.38 1.01
N GLN A 111 -5.33 -2.24 2.01
CA GLN A 111 -5.76 -3.61 1.81
C GLN A 111 -7.23 -3.63 1.39
N ALA A 112 -7.53 -4.46 0.38
CA ALA A 112 -8.89 -4.63 -0.05
C ALA A 112 -9.70 -5.28 1.06
N LYS A 113 -10.95 -4.86 1.20
CA LYS A 113 -11.83 -5.37 2.22
C LYS A 113 -12.18 -6.82 1.92
N LEU A 114 -12.12 -7.65 2.93
CA LEU A 114 -12.30 -9.08 2.76
C LEU A 114 -13.63 -9.59 3.26
N ASN A 115 -14.56 -8.97 3.63
CA ASN A 115 -15.95 -9.42 3.97
C ASN A 115 -16.11 -10.92 4.16
N GLY A 116 -15.15 -11.55 4.78
CA GLY A 116 -15.21 -13.00 4.96
C GLY A 116 -14.78 -13.79 3.75
N GLU A 117 -14.41 -13.14 2.66
CA GLU A 117 -13.91 -13.80 1.47
C GLU A 117 -12.39 -13.78 1.43
N VAL A 118 -11.83 -14.81 0.85
CA VAL A 118 -10.38 -14.89 0.66
C VAL A 118 -10.08 -14.55 -0.77
N PRO A 119 -9.33 -13.46 -1.03
CA PRO A 119 -8.97 -13.12 -2.41
C PRO A 119 -8.05 -14.18 -3.00
N LYS A 120 -8.20 -14.36 -4.26
CA LYS A 120 -7.42 -15.37 -4.99
C LYS A 120 -6.32 -14.73 -5.80
#